data_34372f5fade292b5ece19bd95dd9456f
#
_entry.id   34372f5fade292b5ece19bd95dd9456f
#
_cell.length_a   1.000
_cell.length_b   1.000
_cell.length_c   1.000
_cell.angle_alpha   90.00
_cell.angle_beta   90.00
_cell.angle_gamma   90.00
#
_symmetry.space_group_name_H-M   'P 1'
#
loop_
_entity.id
_entity.type
_entity.pdbx_description
1 polymer ?
#
loop_
_entity_poly.entity_id
_entity_poly.type
_entity_poly.pdbx_seq_one_letter_code
_entity_poly.pdbx_strand_id
1 'polypeptide(L)'
;MDIFTSLTAEEIAHSKRTAEISRILAEHADYDSAEVHEVYQAALLHDIGKTMIPGRIRCKSGSLSEVERSSMRKHTSIGHFLLLQTGTMLGTSSVVALQHHERLDGSGYLGLQDAEIHPHAKIVAVADVFDALI
;
A
#
# COMPACT_ATOMS: atom_id res chain seq x y z
N MET A 1 -0.92 2.72 -21.20
CA MET A 1 -2.14 2.45 -20.42
C MET A 1 -1.96 2.98 -19.01
N ASP A 2 -2.91 3.76 -18.55
CA ASP A 2 -2.89 4.28 -17.19
C ASP A 2 -3.11 3.12 -16.21
N ILE A 3 -2.16 2.92 -15.29
CA ILE A 3 -2.23 1.83 -14.31
C ILE A 3 -3.41 2.00 -13.33
N PHE A 4 -4.01 3.19 -13.25
CA PHE A 4 -5.16 3.45 -12.40
C PHE A 4 -6.51 3.23 -13.06
N THR A 5 -6.56 2.89 -14.37
CA THR A 5 -7.84 2.75 -15.08
C THR A 5 -8.75 1.66 -14.53
N SER A 6 -8.20 0.62 -13.90
CA SER A 6 -8.98 -0.48 -13.32
C SER A 6 -9.39 -0.21 -11.87
N LEU A 7 -8.88 0.83 -11.24
CA LEU A 7 -9.26 1.17 -9.86
C LEU A 7 -10.55 1.99 -9.87
N THR A 8 -11.38 1.80 -8.83
CA THR A 8 -12.58 2.61 -8.64
C THR A 8 -12.20 4.02 -8.18
N ALA A 9 -13.13 4.96 -8.32
CA ALA A 9 -12.94 6.32 -7.83
C ALA A 9 -12.63 6.33 -6.32
N GLU A 10 -13.29 5.47 -5.54
CA GLU A 10 -13.04 5.38 -4.09
C GLU A 10 -11.67 4.79 -3.78
N GLU A 11 -11.21 3.81 -4.54
CA GLU A 11 -9.87 3.24 -4.36
C GLU A 11 -8.79 4.29 -4.64
N ILE A 12 -8.99 5.09 -5.68
CA ILE A 12 -8.08 6.20 -6.00
C ILE A 12 -8.11 7.27 -4.91
N ALA A 13 -9.31 7.64 -4.44
CA ALA A 13 -9.46 8.63 -3.37
C ALA A 13 -8.80 8.16 -2.08
N HIS A 14 -8.97 6.89 -1.71
CA HIS A 14 -8.30 6.28 -0.56
C HIS A 14 -6.79 6.39 -0.67
N SER A 15 -6.22 6.06 -1.82
CA SER A 15 -4.78 6.16 -2.03
C SER A 15 -4.27 7.59 -1.89
N LYS A 16 -5.02 8.56 -2.40
CA LYS A 16 -4.66 9.98 -2.27
C LYS A 16 -4.71 10.45 -0.81
N ARG A 17 -5.75 10.06 -0.06
CA ARG A 17 -5.85 10.42 1.36
C ARG A 17 -4.74 9.75 2.17
N THR A 18 -4.46 8.47 1.90
CA THR A 18 -3.38 7.73 2.55
C THR A 18 -2.04 8.42 2.29
N ALA A 19 -1.82 8.90 1.06
CA ALA A 19 -0.59 9.60 0.71
C ALA A 19 -0.46 10.92 1.48
N GLU A 20 -1.53 11.69 1.63
CA GLU A 20 -1.49 12.95 2.41
C GLU A 20 -1.22 12.69 3.89
N ILE A 21 -1.85 11.67 4.48
CA ILE A 21 -1.61 11.30 5.88
C ILE A 21 -0.15 10.85 6.04
N SER A 22 0.35 10.04 5.12
CA SER A 22 1.73 9.55 5.14
C SER A 22 2.72 10.70 5.05
N ARG A 23 2.44 11.71 4.23
CA ARG A 23 3.27 12.90 4.10
C ARG A 23 3.38 13.63 5.45
N ILE A 24 2.24 13.83 6.12
CA ILE A 24 2.21 14.50 7.43
C ILE A 24 3.03 13.71 8.45
N LEU A 25 2.85 12.38 8.48
CA LEU A 25 3.61 11.52 9.40
C LEU A 25 5.11 11.57 9.11
N ALA A 26 5.50 11.57 7.85
CA ALA A 26 6.91 11.63 7.46
C ALA A 26 7.54 12.97 7.84
N GLU A 27 6.82 14.07 7.68
CA GLU A 27 7.28 15.39 8.11
C GLU A 27 7.52 15.42 9.63
N HIS A 28 6.63 14.82 10.41
CA HIS A 28 6.77 14.76 11.87
C HIS A 28 7.85 13.77 12.31
N ALA A 29 8.27 12.86 11.44
CA ALA A 29 9.39 11.94 11.71
C ALA A 29 10.75 12.58 11.35
N ASP A 30 10.76 13.87 11.04
CA ASP A 30 11.95 14.65 10.70
C ASP A 30 12.67 14.18 9.42
N TYR A 31 11.92 13.58 8.49
CA TYR A 31 12.46 13.26 7.17
C TYR A 31 12.66 14.54 6.36
N ASP A 32 13.69 14.57 5.53
CA ASP A 32 13.89 15.70 4.63
C ASP A 32 12.84 15.69 3.50
N SER A 33 12.78 16.76 2.72
CA SER A 33 11.75 16.91 1.70
C SER A 33 11.81 15.83 0.63
N ALA A 34 13.00 15.34 0.30
CA ALA A 34 13.16 14.26 -0.69
C ALA A 34 12.57 12.96 -0.17
N GLU A 35 12.83 12.62 1.08
CA GLU A 35 12.31 11.39 1.68
C GLU A 35 10.80 11.50 1.96
N VAL A 36 10.30 12.66 2.34
CA VAL A 36 8.86 12.91 2.47
C VAL A 36 8.17 12.66 1.14
N HIS A 37 8.72 13.15 0.04
CA HIS A 37 8.18 12.93 -1.29
C HIS A 37 8.18 11.45 -1.66
N GLU A 38 9.24 10.74 -1.31
CA GLU A 38 9.35 9.30 -1.56
C GLU A 38 8.27 8.52 -0.81
N VAL A 39 8.02 8.85 0.46
CA VAL A 39 6.95 8.24 1.26
C VAL A 39 5.57 8.55 0.64
N TYR A 40 5.34 9.79 0.25
CA TYR A 40 4.10 10.20 -0.40
C TYR A 40 3.84 9.37 -1.65
N GLN A 41 4.83 9.26 -2.52
CA GLN A 41 4.72 8.48 -3.75
C GLN A 41 4.45 7.01 -3.47
N ALA A 42 5.15 6.43 -2.49
CA ALA A 42 4.95 5.04 -2.10
C ALA A 42 3.52 4.80 -1.60
N ALA A 43 3.01 5.71 -0.79
CA ALA A 43 1.64 5.63 -0.29
C ALA A 43 0.62 5.73 -1.42
N LEU A 44 0.85 6.62 -2.37
CA LEU A 44 -0.03 6.81 -3.51
C LEU A 44 -0.17 5.51 -4.34
N LEU A 45 0.89 4.71 -4.39
CA LEU A 45 0.97 3.51 -5.21
C LEU A 45 0.81 2.21 -4.41
N HIS A 46 0.56 2.29 -3.10
CA HIS A 46 0.61 1.10 -2.24
C HIS A 46 -0.39 0.01 -2.64
N ASP A 47 -1.53 0.37 -3.18
CA ASP A 47 -2.60 -0.55 -3.57
C ASP A 47 -2.66 -0.83 -5.08
N ILE A 48 -1.60 -0.48 -5.83
CA ILE A 48 -1.63 -0.64 -7.29
C ILE A 48 -1.86 -2.09 -7.72
N GLY A 49 -1.46 -3.05 -6.90
CA GLY A 49 -1.66 -4.47 -7.19
C GLY A 49 -3.13 -4.87 -7.28
N LYS A 50 -4.02 -4.08 -6.72
CA LYS A 50 -5.47 -4.32 -6.81
C LYS A 50 -5.99 -4.27 -8.25
N THR A 51 -5.26 -3.61 -9.16
CA THR A 51 -5.63 -3.60 -10.58
C THR A 51 -5.68 -5.00 -11.18
N MET A 52 -4.98 -5.96 -10.58
CA MET A 52 -4.94 -7.35 -11.05
C MET A 52 -5.84 -8.28 -10.23
N ILE A 53 -6.59 -7.75 -9.28
CA ILE A 53 -7.56 -8.53 -8.50
C ILE A 53 -8.93 -8.40 -9.17
N PRO A 54 -9.64 -9.52 -9.41
CA PRO A 54 -10.96 -9.46 -10.05
C PRO A 54 -11.91 -8.51 -9.33
N GLY A 55 -12.64 -7.68 -10.08
CA GLY A 55 -13.58 -6.72 -9.52
C GLY A 55 -14.66 -7.34 -8.65
N ARG A 56 -15.10 -8.58 -8.99
CA ARG A 56 -16.09 -9.31 -8.20
C ARG A 56 -15.62 -9.61 -6.78
N ILE A 57 -14.30 -9.70 -6.56
CA ILE A 57 -13.70 -9.90 -5.23
C ILE A 57 -13.45 -8.55 -4.59
N ARG A 58 -12.80 -7.65 -5.32
CA ARG A 58 -12.35 -6.35 -4.83
C ARG A 58 -13.50 -5.45 -4.40
N CYS A 59 -14.61 -5.50 -5.12
CA CYS A 59 -15.77 -4.65 -4.90
C CYS A 59 -16.95 -5.40 -4.27
N LYS A 60 -16.72 -6.60 -3.76
CA LYS A 60 -17.80 -7.41 -3.18
C LYS A 60 -18.38 -6.75 -1.93
N SER A 61 -19.72 -6.67 -1.88
CA SER A 61 -20.41 -6.24 -0.66
C SER A 61 -20.49 -7.44 0.30
N GLY A 62 -20.23 -7.22 1.58
CA GLY A 62 -20.21 -8.26 2.59
C GLY A 62 -18.86 -8.94 2.73
N SER A 63 -18.83 -10.03 3.48
CA SER A 63 -17.59 -10.71 3.83
C SER A 63 -17.01 -11.51 2.67
N LEU A 64 -15.70 -11.55 2.57
CA LEU A 64 -14.99 -12.40 1.63
C LEU A 64 -14.86 -13.81 2.20
N SER A 65 -14.95 -14.82 1.33
CA SER A 65 -14.59 -16.19 1.69
C SER A 65 -13.09 -16.31 1.91
N GLU A 66 -12.61 -17.44 2.44
CA GLU A 66 -11.17 -17.66 2.62
C GLU A 66 -10.42 -17.64 1.30
N VAL A 67 -11.02 -18.24 0.24
CA VAL A 67 -10.43 -18.24 -1.09
C VAL A 67 -10.34 -16.81 -1.64
N GLU A 68 -11.40 -16.04 -1.46
CA GLU A 68 -11.43 -14.63 -1.89
C GLU A 68 -10.44 -13.78 -1.12
N ARG A 69 -10.32 -13.96 0.20
CA ARG A 69 -9.31 -13.27 1.01
C ARG A 69 -7.89 -13.62 0.55
N SER A 70 -7.65 -14.89 0.25
CA SER A 70 -6.36 -15.32 -0.27
C SER A 70 -6.02 -14.65 -1.59
N SER A 71 -7.00 -14.50 -2.49
CA SER A 71 -6.83 -13.73 -3.72
C SER A 71 -6.54 -12.27 -3.45
N MET A 72 -7.28 -11.66 -2.52
CA MET A 72 -7.12 -10.24 -2.19
C MET A 72 -5.74 -9.94 -1.61
N ARG A 73 -5.21 -10.83 -0.77
CA ARG A 73 -3.87 -10.68 -0.20
C ARG A 73 -2.77 -10.56 -1.25
N LYS A 74 -2.99 -11.14 -2.42
CA LYS A 74 -2.00 -11.12 -3.51
C LYS A 74 -1.71 -9.71 -4.03
N HIS A 75 -2.56 -8.73 -3.74
CA HIS A 75 -2.34 -7.37 -4.24
C HIS A 75 -1.00 -6.79 -3.76
N THR A 76 -0.49 -7.22 -2.60
CA THR A 76 0.80 -6.73 -2.09
C THR A 76 1.97 -7.24 -2.93
N SER A 77 2.03 -8.55 -3.19
CA SER A 77 3.10 -9.13 -4.00
C SER A 77 2.97 -8.73 -5.48
N ILE A 78 1.76 -8.63 -5.98
CA ILE A 78 1.50 -8.15 -7.34
C ILE A 78 1.96 -6.70 -7.49
N GLY A 79 1.58 -5.84 -6.55
CA GLY A 79 2.00 -4.44 -6.56
C GLY A 79 3.51 -4.30 -6.51
N HIS A 80 4.16 -5.07 -5.65
CA HIS A 80 5.62 -5.12 -5.58
C HIS A 80 6.23 -5.47 -6.95
N PHE A 81 5.73 -6.53 -7.57
CA PHE A 81 6.21 -6.97 -8.88
C PHE A 81 6.00 -5.89 -9.95
N LEU A 82 4.80 -5.30 -10.01
CA LEU A 82 4.49 -4.25 -10.98
C LEU A 82 5.41 -3.04 -10.83
N LEU A 83 5.68 -2.63 -9.60
CA LEU A 83 6.51 -1.45 -9.33
C LEU A 83 7.99 -1.73 -9.59
N LEU A 84 8.45 -2.97 -9.39
CA LEU A 84 9.82 -3.34 -9.76
C LEU A 84 10.07 -3.18 -11.27
N GLN A 85 9.04 -3.36 -12.10
CA GLN A 85 9.16 -3.20 -13.55
C GLN A 85 9.46 -1.75 -13.95
N THR A 86 9.13 -0.78 -13.11
CA THR A 86 9.33 0.63 -13.41
C THR A 86 10.72 1.13 -13.04
N GLY A 87 11.56 0.29 -12.42
CA GLY A 87 12.92 0.64 -12.04
C GLY A 87 13.00 1.47 -10.77
N THR A 88 14.14 2.17 -10.60
CA THR A 88 14.44 2.88 -9.35
C THR A 88 13.75 4.23 -9.20
N MET A 89 13.06 4.69 -10.22
CA MET A 89 12.41 6.02 -10.20
C MET A 89 11.34 6.17 -9.13
N LEU A 90 10.76 5.05 -8.67
CA LEU A 90 9.69 5.06 -7.68
C LEU A 90 10.19 4.80 -6.26
N GLY A 91 11.50 4.85 -6.03
CA GLY A 91 12.10 4.76 -4.70
C GLY A 91 11.67 3.50 -3.95
N THR A 92 11.09 3.68 -2.76
CA THR A 92 10.66 2.56 -1.91
C THR A 92 9.26 2.05 -2.22
N SER A 93 8.61 2.53 -3.29
CA SER A 93 7.22 2.17 -3.58
C SER A 93 7.00 0.66 -3.68
N SER A 94 7.93 -0.07 -4.30
CA SER A 94 7.79 -1.53 -4.44
C SER A 94 7.80 -2.25 -3.10
N VAL A 95 8.71 -1.87 -2.19
CA VAL A 95 8.79 -2.51 -0.88
C VAL A 95 7.60 -2.11 0.01
N VAL A 96 7.13 -0.87 -0.11
CA VAL A 96 5.94 -0.41 0.61
C VAL A 96 4.71 -1.18 0.14
N ALA A 97 4.54 -1.36 -1.17
CA ALA A 97 3.44 -2.16 -1.69
C ALA A 97 3.45 -3.58 -1.12
N LEU A 98 4.62 -4.19 -1.00
CA LEU A 98 4.77 -5.54 -0.46
C LEU A 98 4.46 -5.59 1.04
N GLN A 99 4.88 -4.59 1.80
CA GLN A 99 4.93 -4.67 3.26
C GLN A 99 3.85 -3.88 3.99
N HIS A 100 2.98 -3.14 3.30
CA HIS A 100 2.05 -2.25 4.00
C HIS A 100 0.98 -2.97 4.85
N HIS A 101 0.83 -4.27 4.69
CA HIS A 101 -0.02 -5.09 5.55
C HIS A 101 0.76 -5.87 6.61
N GLU A 102 2.06 -5.60 6.79
CA GLU A 102 2.82 -6.20 7.86
C GLU A 102 2.48 -5.53 9.20
N ARG A 103 2.68 -6.29 10.27
CA ARG A 103 2.43 -5.80 11.65
C ARG A 103 3.69 -6.07 12.46
N LEU A 104 3.96 -5.20 13.43
CA LEU A 104 5.21 -5.25 14.22
C LEU A 104 5.36 -6.56 15.00
N ASP A 105 4.25 -7.21 15.31
CA ASP A 105 4.24 -8.47 16.07
C ASP A 105 4.32 -9.72 15.19
N GLY A 106 4.50 -9.55 13.89
CA GLY A 106 4.62 -10.68 12.96
C GLY A 106 3.29 -11.24 12.47
N SER A 107 2.17 -10.57 12.77
CA SER A 107 0.83 -11.05 12.36
C SER A 107 0.42 -10.64 10.94
N GLY A 108 1.27 -9.93 10.22
CA GLY A 108 0.98 -9.49 8.86
C GLY A 108 1.09 -10.61 7.83
N TYR A 109 0.94 -10.25 6.56
CA TYR A 109 0.85 -11.22 5.45
C TYR A 109 2.11 -12.09 5.29
N LEU A 110 3.29 -11.48 5.47
CA LEU A 110 4.58 -12.17 5.31
C LEU A 110 5.16 -12.66 6.63
N GLY A 111 4.57 -12.25 7.75
CA GLY A 111 5.09 -12.60 9.07
C GLY A 111 6.38 -11.90 9.45
N LEU A 112 6.66 -10.74 8.87
CA LEU A 112 7.86 -9.97 9.18
C LEU A 112 7.78 -9.37 10.58
N GLN A 113 8.92 -9.32 11.28
CA GLN A 113 9.04 -8.66 12.56
C GLN A 113 9.40 -7.18 12.37
N ASP A 114 9.27 -6.39 13.43
CA ASP A 114 9.51 -4.94 13.39
C ASP A 114 10.80 -4.57 12.63
N ALA A 115 11.91 -5.20 12.99
CA ALA A 115 13.22 -4.87 12.41
C ALA A 115 13.33 -5.20 10.91
N GLU A 116 12.45 -6.05 10.40
CA GLU A 116 12.45 -6.49 9.01
C GLU A 116 11.55 -5.63 8.12
N ILE A 117 10.67 -4.82 8.72
CA ILE A 117 9.72 -3.98 7.99
C ILE A 117 10.38 -2.64 7.67
N HIS A 118 10.33 -2.25 6.39
CA HIS A 118 10.89 -0.96 5.98
C HIS A 118 10.17 0.19 6.71
N PRO A 119 10.90 1.20 7.22
CA PRO A 119 10.29 2.34 7.92
C PRO A 119 9.19 3.04 7.12
N HIS A 120 9.34 3.19 5.82
CA HIS A 120 8.32 3.80 4.98
C HIS A 120 7.05 2.96 4.94
N ALA A 121 7.18 1.63 4.95
CA ALA A 121 6.01 0.74 4.99
C ALA A 121 5.27 0.86 6.32
N LYS A 122 5.99 1.09 7.43
CA LYS A 122 5.36 1.32 8.73
C LYS A 122 4.49 2.58 8.72
N ILE A 123 5.01 3.66 8.13
CA ILE A 123 4.28 4.93 8.01
C ILE A 123 3.02 4.73 7.18
N VAL A 124 3.16 4.12 6.02
CA VAL A 124 2.02 3.90 5.11
C VAL A 124 0.99 2.96 5.72
N ALA A 125 1.44 1.93 6.45
CA ALA A 125 0.53 1.00 7.13
C ALA A 125 -0.36 1.74 8.15
N VAL A 126 0.22 2.64 8.93
CA VAL A 126 -0.54 3.45 9.90
C VAL A 126 -1.53 4.36 9.17
N ALA A 127 -1.09 5.03 8.12
CA ALA A 127 -1.94 5.94 7.34
C ALA A 127 -3.09 5.19 6.68
N ASP A 128 -2.83 4.00 6.15
CA ASP A 128 -3.83 3.15 5.50
C ASP A 128 -4.95 2.76 6.48
N VAL A 129 -4.57 2.28 7.66
CA VAL A 129 -5.54 1.92 8.70
C VAL A 129 -6.31 3.15 9.17
N PHE A 130 -5.63 4.28 9.37
CA PHE A 130 -6.27 5.51 9.81
C PHE A 130 -7.34 5.96 8.81
N ASP A 131 -7.05 5.96 7.52
CA ASP A 131 -8.03 6.36 6.50
C ASP A 131 -9.25 5.42 6.50
N ALA A 132 -9.05 4.13 6.75
CA ALA A 132 -10.14 3.16 6.80
C ALA A 132 -11.08 3.37 8.00
N LEU A 133 -10.60 4.06 9.06
CA LEU A 133 -11.38 4.28 10.28
C LEU A 133 -12.20 5.57 10.27
N ILE A 134 -11.93 6.47 9.34
CA ILE A 134 -12.65 7.77 9.24
C ILE A 134 -13.64 7.79 8.03
#